data_afdf995d704e1cdb9bb0422ca4435981
#
_entry.id   afdf995d704e1cdb9bb0422ca4435981
#
_cell.length_a   1.000
_cell.length_b   1.000
_cell.length_c   1.000
_cell.angle_alpha   90.00
_cell.angle_beta   90.00
_cell.angle_gamma   90.00
#
_symmetry.space_group_name_H-M   'P 1'
#
loop_
_entity.id
_entity.type
_entity.pdbx_description
1 polymer ?
#
loop_
_entity_poly.entity_id
_entity_poly.type
_entity_poly.pdbx_seq_one_letter_code
_entity_poly.pdbx_strand_id
1 'polypeptide(L)'
;IYLPLLEEIGGMPKQKYATAPDIWEHTKKIARKFDLYRDALLQTVATDVSWNDEMQRWTVLTNRGDEIIARYLVTCTGSMAEPKLPSIQGIETFKGHTFHTSRWDYDYTGGDSSGNLTKLGDKKVAIVGTGATAIQVVPHLAESAEHLYVVQRTPSSIHYRGDRLTDPEWFENLQPGWQQERMVNFTTAFHGGTVEVAQLLVGVGDLA
;
A
#
# COMPACT_ATOMS: atom_id res chain seq x y z
N ILE A 1 5.94 -9.60 1.03
CA ILE A 1 5.38 -9.15 2.33
C ILE A 1 3.97 -8.59 2.16
N TYR A 2 3.73 -7.80 1.12
CA TYR A 2 2.41 -7.22 0.84
C TYR A 2 1.39 -8.21 0.25
N LEU A 3 1.81 -9.44 -0.06
CA LEU A 3 0.95 -10.48 -0.60
C LEU A 3 0.83 -11.62 0.42
N PRO A 4 -0.17 -11.59 1.31
CA PRO A 4 -0.41 -12.68 2.25
C PRO A 4 -0.99 -13.91 1.52
N LEU A 5 -0.89 -15.07 2.15
CA LEU A 5 -1.56 -16.30 1.73
C LEU A 5 -1.20 -16.75 0.30
N LEU A 6 0.06 -16.56 -0.11
CA LEU A 6 0.54 -16.99 -1.43
C LEU A 6 0.48 -18.51 -1.59
N GLU A 7 0.85 -19.25 -0.54
CA GLU A 7 0.79 -20.72 -0.53
C GLU A 7 -0.65 -21.22 -0.67
N GLU A 8 -1.54 -20.62 0.11
CA GLU A 8 -2.96 -21.00 0.11
C GLU A 8 -3.65 -20.66 -1.20
N ILE A 9 -3.26 -19.56 -1.84
CA ILE A 9 -3.80 -19.15 -3.15
C ILE A 9 -3.16 -19.94 -4.30
N GLY A 10 -1.97 -20.50 -4.07
CA GLY A 10 -1.23 -21.24 -5.09
C GLY A 10 -0.68 -20.35 -6.20
N GLY A 11 -0.15 -19.19 -5.84
CA GLY A 11 0.35 -18.23 -6.81
C GLY A 11 1.59 -17.48 -6.34
N MET A 12 2.30 -16.89 -7.29
CA MET A 12 3.46 -16.04 -7.07
C MET A 12 3.31 -14.75 -7.87
N PRO A 13 3.74 -13.59 -7.36
CA PRO A 13 3.80 -12.37 -8.14
C PRO A 13 4.76 -12.54 -9.33
N LYS A 14 4.47 -11.84 -10.42
CA LYS A 14 5.28 -11.91 -11.65
C LYS A 14 6.69 -11.36 -11.47
N GLN A 15 6.86 -10.45 -10.52
CA GLN A 15 8.11 -9.73 -10.26
C GLN A 15 8.44 -9.79 -8.77
N LYS A 16 9.72 -9.60 -8.45
CA LYS A 16 10.23 -9.48 -7.08
C LYS A 16 9.46 -8.43 -6.27
N TYR A 17 9.07 -7.34 -6.89
CA TYR A 17 8.26 -6.27 -6.30
C TYR A 17 6.92 -6.19 -7.02
N ALA A 18 5.88 -6.72 -6.40
CA ALA A 18 4.53 -6.72 -6.96
C ALA A 18 4.01 -5.29 -7.19
N THR A 19 3.37 -5.09 -8.32
CA THR A 19 2.70 -3.82 -8.65
C THR A 19 1.36 -3.68 -7.94
N ALA A 20 0.80 -2.47 -7.88
CA ALA A 20 -0.52 -2.26 -7.30
C ALA A 20 -1.62 -3.10 -7.97
N PRO A 21 -1.68 -3.24 -9.31
CA PRO A 21 -2.59 -4.17 -9.97
C PRO A 21 -2.41 -5.64 -9.52
N ASP A 22 -1.17 -6.11 -9.35
CA ASP A 22 -0.90 -7.48 -8.90
C ASP A 22 -1.43 -7.70 -7.47
N ILE A 23 -1.19 -6.73 -6.58
CA ILE A 23 -1.69 -6.77 -5.18
C ILE A 23 -3.23 -6.79 -5.18
N TRP A 24 -3.85 -5.96 -6.00
CA TRP A 24 -5.31 -5.89 -6.15
C TRP A 24 -5.91 -7.22 -6.62
N GLU A 25 -5.36 -7.81 -7.69
CA GLU A 25 -5.82 -9.10 -8.21
C GLU A 25 -5.61 -10.23 -7.19
N HIS A 26 -4.49 -10.22 -6.47
CA HIS A 26 -4.22 -11.19 -5.42
C HIS A 26 -5.25 -11.10 -4.28
N THR A 27 -5.56 -9.87 -3.82
CA THR A 27 -6.58 -9.65 -2.79
C THR A 27 -7.95 -10.18 -3.22
N LYS A 28 -8.33 -9.98 -4.50
CA LYS A 28 -9.57 -10.55 -5.05
C LYS A 28 -9.56 -12.07 -5.08
N LYS A 29 -8.42 -12.69 -5.38
CA LYS A 29 -8.28 -14.15 -5.33
C LYS A 29 -8.49 -14.69 -3.91
N ILE A 30 -7.91 -14.03 -2.90
CA ILE A 30 -8.13 -14.36 -1.48
C ILE A 30 -9.63 -14.28 -1.16
N ALA A 31 -10.25 -13.16 -1.48
CA ALA A 31 -11.65 -12.93 -1.17
C ALA A 31 -12.57 -14.00 -1.80
N ARG A 32 -12.28 -14.42 -3.03
CA ARG A 32 -13.05 -15.50 -3.69
C ARG A 32 -12.78 -16.87 -3.07
N LYS A 33 -11.50 -17.19 -2.81
CA LYS A 33 -11.14 -18.51 -2.26
C LYS A 33 -11.75 -18.77 -0.89
N PHE A 34 -11.79 -17.76 -0.05
CA PHE A 34 -12.31 -17.85 1.32
C PHE A 34 -13.76 -17.35 1.45
N ASP A 35 -14.45 -17.14 0.33
CA ASP A 35 -15.85 -16.67 0.27
C ASP A 35 -16.11 -15.40 1.13
N LEU A 36 -15.14 -14.49 1.16
CA LEU A 36 -15.23 -13.30 2.02
C LEU A 36 -16.28 -12.29 1.55
N TYR A 37 -16.68 -12.34 0.27
CA TYR A 37 -17.70 -11.44 -0.25
C TYR A 37 -19.09 -11.73 0.31
N ARG A 38 -19.37 -12.97 0.71
CA ARG A 38 -20.68 -13.37 1.26
C ARG A 38 -21.08 -12.52 2.47
N ASP A 39 -20.12 -12.25 3.37
CA ASP A 39 -20.37 -11.58 4.63
C ASP A 39 -19.76 -10.17 4.66
N ALA A 40 -19.39 -9.60 3.51
CA ALA A 40 -18.76 -8.29 3.41
C ALA A 40 -19.79 -7.18 3.15
N LEU A 41 -19.76 -6.15 3.96
CA LEU A 41 -20.51 -4.90 3.74
C LEU A 41 -19.60 -3.89 3.06
N LEU A 42 -19.55 -3.92 1.73
CA LEU A 42 -18.76 -2.98 0.94
C LEU A 42 -19.43 -1.61 0.85
N GLN A 43 -18.62 -0.55 0.65
CA GLN A 43 -19.10 0.85 0.62
C GLN A 43 -19.92 1.24 1.87
N THR A 44 -19.57 0.67 3.02
CA THR A 44 -20.25 0.83 4.28
C THR A 44 -19.28 1.39 5.31
N VAL A 45 -19.70 2.41 6.03
CA VAL A 45 -18.92 3.06 7.09
C VAL A 45 -19.55 2.72 8.44
N ALA A 46 -18.77 2.21 9.38
CA ALA A 46 -19.19 2.13 10.77
C ALA A 46 -19.25 3.56 11.34
N THR A 47 -20.42 3.97 11.78
CA THR A 47 -20.69 5.32 12.32
C THR A 47 -20.62 5.36 13.82
N ASP A 48 -20.92 4.25 14.47
CA ASP A 48 -20.78 4.08 15.91
C ASP A 48 -20.35 2.66 16.24
N VAL A 49 -19.55 2.53 17.29
CA VAL A 49 -19.08 1.23 17.81
C VAL A 49 -19.08 1.28 19.33
N SER A 50 -19.99 0.56 19.94
CA SER A 50 -20.17 0.55 21.39
C SER A 50 -20.18 -0.87 21.97
N TRP A 51 -19.71 -1.00 23.20
CA TRP A 51 -19.79 -2.24 23.96
C TRP A 51 -21.02 -2.23 24.83
N ASN A 52 -21.78 -3.31 24.82
CA ASN A 52 -22.94 -3.52 25.69
C ASN A 52 -22.60 -4.52 26.81
N ASP A 53 -22.57 -4.03 28.05
CA ASP A 53 -22.19 -4.83 29.20
C ASP A 53 -23.23 -5.90 29.57
N GLU A 54 -24.49 -5.65 29.33
CA GLU A 54 -25.55 -6.61 29.65
C GLU A 54 -25.54 -7.78 28.67
N MET A 55 -25.39 -7.50 27.38
CA MET A 55 -25.33 -8.51 26.34
C MET A 55 -23.94 -9.14 26.17
N GLN A 56 -22.89 -8.52 26.71
CA GLN A 56 -21.48 -8.89 26.48
C GLN A 56 -21.16 -8.99 24.98
N ARG A 57 -21.54 -7.93 24.24
CA ARG A 57 -21.41 -7.85 22.79
C ARG A 57 -21.06 -6.44 22.33
N TRP A 58 -20.37 -6.38 21.20
CA TRP A 58 -20.20 -5.16 20.44
C TRP A 58 -21.45 -4.88 19.61
N THR A 59 -21.88 -3.64 19.60
CA THR A 59 -22.89 -3.10 18.65
C THR A 59 -22.18 -2.16 17.69
N VAL A 60 -22.33 -2.41 16.40
CA VAL A 60 -21.77 -1.57 15.34
C VAL A 60 -22.92 -1.03 14.49
N LEU A 61 -23.06 0.30 14.43
CA LEU A 61 -24.01 0.96 13.57
C LEU A 61 -23.33 1.41 12.28
N THR A 62 -24.06 1.38 11.18
CA THR A 62 -23.52 1.77 9.88
C THR A 62 -24.23 2.97 9.27
N ASN A 63 -23.58 3.65 8.31
CA ASN A 63 -24.18 4.74 7.54
C ASN A 63 -25.34 4.28 6.64
N ARG A 64 -25.60 2.98 6.57
CA ARG A 64 -26.71 2.39 5.81
C ARG A 64 -27.91 2.02 6.68
N GLY A 65 -27.79 2.23 7.98
CA GLY A 65 -28.81 1.89 8.98
C GLY A 65 -28.74 0.45 9.46
N ASP A 66 -27.67 -0.29 9.15
CA ASP A 66 -27.48 -1.62 9.69
C ASP A 66 -27.03 -1.54 11.15
N GLU A 67 -27.48 -2.48 11.96
CA GLU A 67 -27.02 -2.75 13.32
C GLU A 67 -26.44 -4.16 13.38
N ILE A 68 -25.15 -4.27 13.71
CA ILE A 68 -24.42 -5.54 13.74
C ILE A 68 -24.01 -5.83 15.18
N ILE A 69 -24.39 -7.00 15.67
CA ILE A 69 -24.03 -7.48 17.01
C ILE A 69 -22.93 -8.52 16.89
N ALA A 70 -21.76 -8.25 17.50
CA ALA A 70 -20.59 -9.10 17.39
C ALA A 70 -20.01 -9.49 18.76
N ARG A 71 -19.46 -10.69 18.85
CA ARG A 71 -18.68 -11.11 20.02
C ARG A 71 -17.31 -10.49 20.06
N TYR A 72 -16.68 -10.38 18.92
CA TYR A 72 -15.33 -9.82 18.75
C TYR A 72 -15.37 -8.71 17.71
N LEU A 73 -14.60 -7.66 17.97
CA LEU A 73 -14.36 -6.57 17.03
C LEU A 73 -12.87 -6.49 16.72
N VAL A 74 -12.51 -6.58 15.47
CA VAL A 74 -11.13 -6.41 14.99
C VAL A 74 -11.06 -5.19 14.09
N THR A 75 -10.28 -4.18 14.48
CA THR A 75 -10.07 -2.97 13.69
C THR A 75 -8.83 -3.09 12.82
N CYS A 76 -9.00 -2.96 11.52
CA CYS A 76 -7.93 -3.08 10.51
C CYS A 76 -7.85 -1.84 9.62
N THR A 77 -8.12 -0.66 10.15
CA THR A 77 -8.20 0.61 9.40
C THR A 77 -6.85 1.14 8.92
N GLY A 78 -5.76 0.62 9.48
CA GLY A 78 -4.41 1.12 9.19
C GLY A 78 -4.12 2.51 9.78
N SER A 79 -2.88 2.96 9.64
CA SER A 79 -2.41 4.25 10.18
C SER A 79 -2.38 5.38 9.15
N MET A 80 -2.65 5.10 7.88
CA MET A 80 -2.52 6.04 6.76
C MET A 80 -3.89 6.41 6.13
N ALA A 81 -4.99 6.25 6.88
CA ALA A 81 -6.33 6.45 6.36
C ALA A 81 -6.63 7.92 6.03
N GLU A 82 -6.08 8.86 6.83
CA GLU A 82 -6.31 10.29 6.66
C GLU A 82 -5.05 11.01 6.18
N PRO A 83 -5.14 11.78 5.07
CA PRO A 83 -4.03 12.59 4.61
C PRO A 83 -3.78 13.74 5.59
N LYS A 84 -2.50 13.99 5.91
CA LYS A 84 -2.09 15.11 6.73
C LYS A 84 -1.23 16.06 5.91
N LEU A 85 -1.68 17.29 5.78
CA LEU A 85 -0.92 18.34 5.13
C LEU A 85 0.17 18.90 6.06
N PRO A 86 1.30 19.34 5.50
CA PRO A 86 2.33 20.01 6.29
C PRO A 86 1.82 21.37 6.80
N SER A 87 2.21 21.73 8.01
CA SER A 87 1.91 23.05 8.60
C SER A 87 2.86 24.10 8.00
N ILE A 88 2.60 24.50 6.77
CA ILE A 88 3.37 25.57 6.08
C ILE A 88 2.53 26.84 6.13
N GLN A 89 3.11 27.91 6.68
CA GLN A 89 2.44 29.20 6.73
C GLN A 89 2.09 29.69 5.32
N GLY A 90 0.85 30.07 5.09
CA GLY A 90 0.38 30.59 3.79
C GLY A 90 0.01 29.53 2.77
N ILE A 91 0.02 28.23 3.13
CA ILE A 91 -0.38 27.15 2.21
C ILE A 91 -1.79 27.37 1.66
N GLU A 92 -2.68 27.96 2.45
CA GLU A 92 -4.06 28.30 2.09
C GLU A 92 -4.16 29.46 1.07
N THR A 93 -3.08 30.22 0.89
CA THR A 93 -3.05 31.35 -0.07
C THR A 93 -2.63 30.91 -1.47
N PHE A 94 -2.13 29.69 -1.64
CA PHE A 94 -1.78 29.17 -2.94
C PHE A 94 -3.00 29.07 -3.86
N LYS A 95 -2.89 29.62 -5.06
CA LYS A 95 -4.00 29.72 -6.02
C LYS A 95 -4.02 28.58 -7.04
N GLY A 96 -2.97 27.77 -7.09
CA GLY A 96 -2.91 26.62 -7.95
C GLY A 96 -3.72 25.44 -7.42
N HIS A 97 -3.89 24.43 -8.26
CA HIS A 97 -4.56 23.19 -7.86
C HIS A 97 -3.67 22.41 -6.87
N THR A 98 -4.25 21.84 -5.83
CA THR A 98 -3.52 21.12 -4.78
C THR A 98 -4.30 19.89 -4.35
N PHE A 99 -3.61 18.77 -4.23
CA PHE A 99 -4.18 17.53 -3.69
C PHE A 99 -3.09 16.71 -2.98
N HIS A 100 -3.51 15.82 -2.10
CA HIS A 100 -2.61 14.87 -1.44
C HIS A 100 -2.44 13.61 -2.31
N THR A 101 -1.24 13.05 -2.38
CA THR A 101 -0.94 11.87 -3.22
C THR A 101 -1.80 10.64 -2.95
N SER A 102 -2.33 10.48 -1.72
CA SER A 102 -3.29 9.41 -1.39
C SER A 102 -4.71 9.69 -1.88
N ARG A 103 -4.95 10.86 -2.46
CA ARG A 103 -6.22 11.29 -3.06
C ARG A 103 -5.90 11.90 -4.42
N TRP A 104 -5.30 11.06 -5.30
CA TRP A 104 -4.84 11.51 -6.62
C TRP A 104 -6.00 12.00 -7.47
N ASP A 105 -5.83 13.16 -8.07
CA ASP A 105 -6.84 13.79 -8.92
C ASP A 105 -6.53 13.53 -10.41
N TYR A 106 -7.05 12.41 -10.93
CA TYR A 106 -6.90 12.06 -12.34
C TYR A 106 -7.75 12.94 -13.26
N ASP A 107 -8.81 13.57 -12.76
CA ASP A 107 -9.58 14.53 -13.56
C ASP A 107 -8.73 15.76 -13.90
N TYR A 108 -7.87 16.17 -12.97
CA TYR A 108 -6.93 17.26 -13.18
C TYR A 108 -5.65 16.83 -13.93
N THR A 109 -5.05 15.71 -13.60
CA THR A 109 -3.75 15.27 -14.13
C THR A 109 -3.86 14.50 -15.44
N GLY A 110 -5.01 13.91 -15.72
CA GLY A 110 -5.16 12.85 -16.72
C GLY A 110 -4.48 11.57 -16.27
N GLY A 111 -4.49 10.55 -17.14
CA GLY A 111 -3.84 9.28 -16.89
C GLY A 111 -4.57 8.38 -15.90
N ASP A 112 -3.83 7.45 -15.35
CA ASP A 112 -4.29 6.47 -14.35
C ASP A 112 -3.14 6.01 -13.43
N SER A 113 -3.33 4.92 -12.70
CA SER A 113 -2.33 4.36 -11.78
C SER A 113 -1.05 3.85 -12.47
N SER A 114 -1.01 3.79 -13.79
CA SER A 114 0.18 3.43 -14.58
C SER A 114 0.97 4.65 -15.08
N GLY A 115 0.47 5.86 -14.82
CA GLY A 115 1.06 7.12 -15.28
C GLY A 115 0.25 7.79 -16.37
N ASN A 116 0.88 8.18 -17.47
CA ASN A 116 0.24 8.87 -18.61
C ASN A 116 -0.52 10.15 -18.20
N LEU A 117 0.11 11.00 -17.40
CA LEU A 117 -0.49 12.22 -16.82
C LEU A 117 -0.61 13.33 -17.86
N THR A 118 -1.41 13.08 -18.92
CA THR A 118 -1.46 13.82 -20.18
C THR A 118 -1.87 15.28 -20.05
N LYS A 119 -2.47 15.68 -18.94
CA LYS A 119 -2.93 17.06 -18.71
C LYS A 119 -1.89 17.93 -17.98
N LEU A 120 -0.68 17.42 -17.76
CA LEU A 120 0.39 18.14 -17.06
C LEU A 120 1.42 18.81 -17.97
N GLY A 121 1.36 18.61 -19.28
CA GLY A 121 2.37 19.07 -20.23
C GLY A 121 2.56 20.59 -20.33
N ASP A 122 1.61 21.37 -19.87
CA ASP A 122 1.66 22.84 -19.78
C ASP A 122 1.82 23.36 -18.34
N LYS A 123 2.09 22.46 -17.38
CA LYS A 123 2.05 22.79 -15.96
C LYS A 123 3.40 22.68 -15.28
N LYS A 124 3.68 23.64 -14.39
CA LYS A 124 4.75 23.57 -13.43
C LYS A 124 4.23 22.92 -12.16
N VAL A 125 4.75 21.75 -11.84
CA VAL A 125 4.27 20.93 -10.75
C VAL A 125 5.30 20.95 -9.60
N ALA A 126 4.82 21.05 -8.37
CA ALA A 126 5.65 20.87 -7.19
C ALA A 126 5.17 19.67 -6.36
N ILE A 127 6.10 18.81 -5.95
CA ILE A 127 5.85 17.75 -4.99
C ILE A 127 6.61 18.06 -3.69
N VAL A 128 5.91 17.98 -2.56
CA VAL A 128 6.48 18.24 -1.23
C VAL A 128 6.70 16.92 -0.51
N GLY A 129 7.96 16.62 -0.22
CA GLY A 129 8.40 15.39 0.42
C GLY A 129 9.11 14.44 -0.54
N THR A 130 10.00 13.61 0.01
CA THR A 130 10.81 12.62 -0.74
C THR A 130 10.79 11.24 -0.10
N GLY A 131 9.68 10.88 0.55
CA GLY A 131 9.47 9.55 1.10
C GLY A 131 9.11 8.51 0.03
N ALA A 132 8.73 7.31 0.47
CA ALA A 132 8.43 6.16 -0.39
C ALA A 132 7.37 6.46 -1.48
N THR A 133 6.39 7.29 -1.18
CA THR A 133 5.38 7.71 -2.16
C THR A 133 6.01 8.59 -3.25
N ALA A 134 6.80 9.58 -2.86
CA ALA A 134 7.42 10.50 -3.81
C ALA A 134 8.40 9.78 -4.75
N ILE A 135 9.16 8.80 -4.26
CA ILE A 135 10.07 7.99 -5.09
C ILE A 135 9.31 7.31 -6.24
N GLN A 136 8.08 6.90 -6.01
CA GLN A 136 7.24 6.26 -7.03
C GLN A 136 6.55 7.27 -7.95
N VAL A 137 6.21 8.44 -7.45
CA VAL A 137 5.44 9.47 -8.18
C VAL A 137 6.33 10.38 -9.03
N VAL A 138 7.51 10.74 -8.53
CA VAL A 138 8.43 11.69 -9.18
C VAL A 138 8.77 11.32 -10.63
N PRO A 139 9.10 10.06 -10.98
CA PRO A 139 9.36 9.70 -12.37
C PRO A 139 8.20 10.03 -13.32
N HIS A 140 6.97 9.67 -12.94
CA HIS A 140 5.78 9.93 -13.77
C HIS A 140 5.46 11.43 -13.92
N LEU A 141 5.70 12.21 -12.85
CA LEU A 141 5.57 13.66 -12.94
C LEU A 141 6.65 14.28 -13.82
N ALA A 142 7.88 13.80 -13.74
CA ALA A 142 9.00 14.29 -14.54
C ALA A 142 8.82 14.02 -16.03
N GLU A 143 8.21 12.89 -16.39
CA GLU A 143 7.87 12.55 -17.78
C GLU A 143 6.74 13.41 -18.35
N SER A 144 5.84 13.90 -17.49
CA SER A 144 4.57 14.46 -17.93
C SER A 144 4.46 15.97 -17.77
N ALA A 145 5.12 16.58 -16.78
CA ALA A 145 5.00 18.00 -16.48
C ALA A 145 5.96 18.84 -17.33
N GLU A 146 5.56 20.09 -17.64
CA GLU A 146 6.48 21.08 -18.22
C GLU A 146 7.73 21.29 -17.35
N HIS A 147 7.54 21.37 -16.05
CA HIS A 147 8.60 21.48 -15.07
C HIS A 147 8.19 20.86 -13.73
N LEU A 148 9.10 20.14 -13.09
CA LEU A 148 8.87 19.51 -11.79
C LEU A 148 9.81 20.11 -10.73
N TYR A 149 9.24 20.60 -9.64
CA TYR A 149 9.94 20.98 -8.43
C TYR A 149 9.78 19.88 -7.37
N VAL A 150 10.90 19.38 -6.84
CA VAL A 150 10.87 18.41 -5.74
C VAL A 150 11.37 19.13 -4.47
N VAL A 151 10.48 19.32 -3.50
CA VAL A 151 10.77 20.01 -2.26
C VAL A 151 11.11 19.02 -1.16
N GLN A 152 12.31 19.10 -0.62
CA GLN A 152 12.86 18.17 0.33
C GLN A 152 13.39 18.89 1.58
N ARG A 153 13.02 18.43 2.76
CA ARG A 153 13.60 18.89 4.02
C ARG A 153 14.82 18.05 4.41
N THR A 154 14.64 16.74 4.44
CA THR A 154 15.68 15.80 4.83
C THR A 154 15.81 14.75 3.71
N PRO A 155 17.02 14.52 3.19
CA PRO A 155 17.24 13.51 2.17
C PRO A 155 16.85 12.12 2.66
N SER A 156 16.13 11.37 1.83
CA SER A 156 15.86 9.96 2.05
C SER A 156 16.97 9.13 1.40
N SER A 157 17.37 8.05 2.05
CA SER A 157 18.23 7.05 1.41
C SER A 157 17.47 6.37 0.28
N ILE A 158 18.04 6.41 -0.92
CA ILE A 158 17.49 5.78 -2.11
C ILE A 158 18.51 4.78 -2.63
N HIS A 159 18.09 3.52 -2.77
CA HIS A 159 18.94 2.45 -3.29
C HIS A 159 18.36 1.90 -4.57
N TYR A 160 19.22 1.35 -5.42
CA TYR A 160 18.77 0.60 -6.59
C TYR A 160 17.98 -0.63 -6.16
N ARG A 161 16.77 -0.75 -6.65
CA ARG A 161 15.83 -1.78 -6.18
C ARG A 161 16.12 -3.17 -6.75
N GLY A 162 16.75 -3.26 -7.89
CA GLY A 162 17.07 -4.53 -8.55
C GLY A 162 15.82 -5.39 -8.81
N ASP A 163 14.78 -4.78 -9.39
CA ASP A 163 13.57 -5.53 -9.75
C ASP A 163 13.86 -6.54 -10.86
N ARG A 164 13.22 -7.69 -10.78
CA ARG A 164 13.37 -8.78 -11.75
C ARG A 164 12.13 -9.66 -11.77
N LEU A 165 11.95 -10.39 -12.84
CA LEU A 165 10.92 -11.41 -12.92
C LEU A 165 11.15 -12.48 -11.86
N THR A 166 10.07 -13.01 -11.35
CA THR A 166 10.10 -14.19 -10.46
C THR A 166 10.61 -15.38 -11.26
N ASP A 167 11.61 -16.06 -10.73
CA ASP A 167 12.14 -17.26 -11.32
C ASP A 167 11.18 -18.43 -11.09
N PRO A 168 10.63 -19.06 -12.15
CA PRO A 168 9.71 -20.17 -12.00
C PRO A 168 10.36 -21.40 -11.34
N GLU A 169 11.60 -21.71 -11.67
CA GLU A 169 12.31 -22.86 -11.10
C GLU A 169 12.53 -22.68 -9.59
N TRP A 170 12.89 -21.47 -9.18
CA TRP A 170 13.00 -21.15 -7.77
C TRP A 170 11.64 -21.32 -7.05
N PHE A 171 10.55 -20.88 -7.66
CA PHE A 171 9.22 -21.00 -7.06
C PHE A 171 8.77 -22.46 -6.91
N GLU A 172 8.99 -23.30 -7.92
CA GLU A 172 8.63 -24.72 -7.90
C GLU A 172 9.36 -25.52 -6.82
N ASN A 173 10.54 -25.07 -6.41
CA ASN A 173 11.36 -25.71 -5.37
C ASN A 173 11.07 -25.25 -3.94
N LEU A 174 10.13 -24.33 -3.73
CA LEU A 174 9.77 -23.87 -2.40
C LEU A 174 9.06 -24.97 -1.61
N GLN A 175 9.48 -25.15 -0.36
CA GLN A 175 8.87 -26.13 0.53
C GLN A 175 7.64 -25.53 1.25
N PRO A 176 6.64 -26.34 1.64
CA PRO A 176 5.51 -25.86 2.44
C PRO A 176 5.97 -25.13 3.70
N GLY A 177 5.32 -23.99 3.99
CA GLY A 177 5.68 -23.11 5.11
C GLY A 177 6.66 -21.98 4.74
N TRP A 178 7.15 -21.94 3.50
CA TRP A 178 8.14 -20.96 3.05
C TRP A 178 7.72 -19.51 3.26
N GLN A 179 6.42 -19.22 3.11
CA GLN A 179 5.93 -17.84 3.26
C GLN A 179 5.99 -17.42 4.73
N GLN A 180 5.57 -18.28 5.64
CA GLN A 180 5.63 -18.01 7.09
C GLN A 180 7.09 -17.82 7.54
N GLU A 181 8.00 -18.66 7.09
CA GLU A 181 9.42 -18.52 7.41
C GLU A 181 9.98 -17.17 6.94
N ARG A 182 9.62 -16.74 5.72
CA ARG A 182 10.02 -15.44 5.18
C ARG A 182 9.44 -14.27 5.96
N MET A 183 8.18 -14.35 6.38
CA MET A 183 7.54 -13.32 7.18
C MET A 183 8.23 -13.18 8.55
N VAL A 184 8.51 -14.29 9.22
CA VAL A 184 9.23 -14.31 10.50
C VAL A 184 10.63 -13.73 10.32
N ASN A 185 11.37 -14.15 9.30
CA ASN A 185 12.71 -13.67 9.01
C ASN A 185 12.71 -12.14 8.77
N PHE A 186 11.84 -11.65 7.91
CA PHE A 186 11.72 -10.22 7.64
C PHE A 186 11.40 -9.43 8.92
N THR A 187 10.45 -9.90 9.71
CA THR A 187 10.04 -9.23 10.95
C THR A 187 11.20 -9.20 11.94
N THR A 188 11.93 -10.29 12.07
CA THR A 188 13.12 -10.38 12.93
C THR A 188 14.21 -9.41 12.49
N ALA A 189 14.53 -9.38 11.20
CA ALA A 189 15.52 -8.46 10.65
C ALA A 189 15.10 -6.99 10.81
N PHE A 190 13.82 -6.69 10.59
CA PHE A 190 13.28 -5.34 10.73
C PHE A 190 13.35 -4.80 12.17
N HIS A 191 13.23 -5.67 13.17
CA HIS A 191 13.35 -5.30 14.59
C HIS A 191 14.79 -5.40 15.13
N GLY A 192 15.77 -5.55 14.26
CA GLY A 192 17.20 -5.58 14.66
C GLY A 192 17.66 -6.89 15.29
N GLY A 193 16.89 -7.96 15.14
CA GLY A 193 17.31 -9.30 15.53
C GLY A 193 18.35 -9.89 14.56
N THR A 194 19.25 -10.73 15.05
CA THR A 194 20.16 -11.53 14.22
C THR A 194 19.40 -12.67 13.58
N VAL A 195 19.35 -12.68 12.27
CA VAL A 195 18.83 -13.79 11.48
C VAL A 195 20.01 -14.39 10.72
N GLU A 196 20.06 -15.71 10.57
CA GLU A 196 20.90 -16.32 9.55
C GLU A 196 20.35 -15.94 8.17
N VAL A 197 20.73 -14.74 7.74
CA VAL A 197 20.18 -14.03 6.58
C VAL A 197 20.57 -14.73 5.26
N ALA A 198 21.53 -15.64 5.29
CA ALA A 198 22.23 -16.12 4.11
C ALA A 198 21.37 -16.94 3.13
N GLN A 199 20.24 -17.49 3.52
CA GLN A 199 19.45 -18.35 2.62
C GLN A 199 18.06 -17.82 2.23
N LEU A 200 17.48 -16.87 2.95
CA LEU A 200 16.12 -16.42 2.73
C LEU A 200 15.99 -15.06 2.02
N LEU A 201 17.08 -14.33 1.93
CA LEU A 201 17.17 -13.08 1.18
C LEU A 201 17.89 -13.29 -0.16
N VAL A 202 17.54 -14.31 -0.92
CA VAL A 202 17.89 -14.34 -2.35
C VAL A 202 17.20 -13.14 -3.00
N GLY A 203 17.87 -12.01 -2.94
CA GLY A 203 17.37 -10.72 -3.42
C GLY A 203 17.66 -9.51 -2.54
N VAL A 204 18.32 -9.65 -1.40
CA VAL A 204 18.90 -8.53 -0.62
C VAL A 204 20.43 -8.58 -0.64
N GLY A 205 21.01 -9.49 -1.39
CA GLY A 205 22.47 -9.71 -1.50
C GLY A 205 23.28 -8.61 -2.16
N ASP A 206 22.70 -7.44 -2.43
CA ASP A 206 23.40 -6.29 -3.01
C ASP A 206 23.27 -5.05 -2.11
N LEU A 207 23.25 -5.23 -0.81
CA LEU A 207 23.46 -4.15 0.17
C LEU A 207 24.89 -4.25 0.73
N ALA A 208 25.90 -4.17 -0.14
CA ALA A 208 27.28 -3.89 0.20
C ALA A 208 27.75 -2.65 -0.55
#